data_82694a113e50b07dd5dd029bafdf9344
#
_entry.id   82694a113e50b07dd5dd029bafdf9344
#
_cell.length_a   1.000
_cell.length_b   1.000
_cell.length_c   1.000
_cell.angle_alpha   90.00
_cell.angle_beta   90.00
_cell.angle_gamma   90.00
#
_symmetry.space_group_name_H-M   'P 1'
#
loop_
_entity.id
_entity.type
_entity.pdbx_description
1 polymer ?
#
loop_
_entity_poly.entity_id
_entity_poly.type
_entity_poly.pdbx_seq_one_letter_code
_entity_poly.pdbx_strand_id
1 'polypeptide(L)'
;QTNQVRDEVWRSYVNNKLVEKEAKALGLTVSAAEIQDILKAGVHPLLQQTPFRNPQTGAFDKDMLNKFLVDYAKMNESQMPAQYAEQYNNMYKYWSFIQKTLVQSRLAEKYQALVAKALLSNPVEAQDAFDARVNQYDLLMAAVPYSSVVDSTIVVKESELKDLYNKKKEQFKQYQESRDIKYIDVQVTASAEDRAAIQQEVDEATAQLATTTDDYTSFIRSVGSEAPYVDLFYNKTAFPSDVVARLDSASVGSVYGPYYNGADNTINSFKVVAKTAAADSIEFRQIQVFAEDALKTKALADSIYTAIKGGANFADLAKKYGQTGETNWMSSAQYEGAQIDGDNLKFISAINNTGVNEVVNLPLGQANVILQVTNKKAVKDKYKVAVVKREVEFSKETYNRAYNDFSQFIAANPTAEKMIANAEEAGYKLLDRRDLYSSEHTIGGVRGTKEALRWAFAAKPGDVSGLYECGESDHMVAVALVGVTPEGYRPLKAVQDQLRAEIVKDKKAEKIMADMKAANATSLDQYKAMPGAVSDSLKLVTFAAPAYVSELRSSEPLVGAYASVAEMNKLSAPIKGNAGVFVLQMYGKDKLSDTFNAKDEEATLANMHARFASRLMNDLYLKGKVKDTRYLFF
;
A
#
# COMPACT_ATOMS: atom_id res chain seq x y z
N GLN A 1 1.03 10.45 -0.93
CA GLN A 1 1.89 10.53 0.28
C GLN A 1 1.35 11.55 1.31
N THR A 2 0.99 12.76 0.93
CA THR A 2 0.55 13.82 1.87
C THR A 2 -0.68 13.43 2.70
N ASN A 3 -1.71 12.82 2.10
CA ASN A 3 -2.91 12.39 2.82
C ASN A 3 -2.60 11.26 3.80
N GLN A 4 -1.75 10.32 3.43
CA GLN A 4 -1.32 9.23 4.31
C GLN A 4 -0.62 9.77 5.56
N VAL A 5 0.30 10.71 5.40
CA VAL A 5 0.99 11.37 6.54
C VAL A 5 -0.03 12.12 7.43
N ARG A 6 -0.98 12.84 6.84
CA ARG A 6 -2.05 13.52 7.60
C ARG A 6 -2.90 12.55 8.41
N ASP A 7 -3.23 11.39 7.83
CA ASP A 7 -3.99 10.35 8.52
C ASP A 7 -3.20 9.72 9.67
N GLU A 8 -1.92 9.48 9.49
CA GLU A 8 -1.05 8.95 10.54
C GLU A 8 -0.93 9.93 11.70
N VAL A 9 -0.70 11.20 11.41
CA VAL A 9 -0.62 12.26 12.45
C VAL A 9 -1.95 12.40 13.19
N TRP A 10 -3.07 12.43 12.47
CA TRP A 10 -4.41 12.50 13.07
C TRP A 10 -4.67 11.29 13.95
N ARG A 11 -4.43 10.09 13.45
CA ARG A 11 -4.63 8.84 14.19
C ARG A 11 -3.79 8.80 15.45
N SER A 12 -2.51 9.15 15.33
CA SER A 12 -1.60 9.22 16.47
C SER A 12 -2.07 10.23 17.52
N TYR A 13 -2.46 11.42 17.09
CA TYR A 13 -2.97 12.47 17.98
C TYR A 13 -4.22 12.02 18.72
N VAL A 14 -5.22 11.50 18.02
CA VAL A 14 -6.48 11.00 18.61
C VAL A 14 -6.22 9.87 19.58
N ASN A 15 -5.43 8.86 19.17
CA ASN A 15 -5.08 7.73 20.02
C ASN A 15 -4.40 8.19 21.31
N ASN A 16 -3.44 9.09 21.22
CA ASN A 16 -2.76 9.64 22.40
C ASN A 16 -3.75 10.36 23.33
N LYS A 17 -4.69 11.14 22.79
CA LYS A 17 -5.72 11.83 23.58
C LYS A 17 -6.69 10.87 24.26
N LEU A 18 -7.10 9.81 23.59
CA LEU A 18 -7.96 8.78 24.16
C LEU A 18 -7.26 8.03 25.30
N VAL A 19 -5.99 7.62 25.07
CA VAL A 19 -5.19 6.96 26.10
C VAL A 19 -4.91 7.88 27.29
N GLU A 20 -4.53 9.15 27.06
CA GLU A 20 -4.32 10.12 28.13
C GLU A 20 -5.56 10.28 29.02
N LYS A 21 -6.76 10.31 28.41
CA LYS A 21 -8.03 10.41 29.14
C LYS A 21 -8.29 9.22 30.04
N GLU A 22 -8.17 8.01 29.48
CA GLU A 22 -8.41 6.77 30.24
C GLU A 22 -7.31 6.51 31.29
N ALA A 23 -6.04 6.76 30.93
CA ALA A 23 -4.92 6.64 31.84
C ALA A 23 -5.06 7.59 33.06
N LYS A 24 -5.50 8.85 32.81
CA LYS A 24 -5.79 9.80 33.88
C LYS A 24 -6.90 9.32 34.81
N ALA A 25 -7.96 8.73 34.25
CA ALA A 25 -9.06 8.17 35.04
C ALA A 25 -8.62 6.99 35.94
N LEU A 26 -7.60 6.23 35.49
CA LEU A 26 -7.02 5.11 36.22
C LEU A 26 -5.83 5.49 37.12
N GLY A 27 -5.42 6.76 37.13
CA GLY A 27 -4.25 7.23 37.87
C GLY A 27 -2.91 6.75 37.29
N LEU A 28 -2.89 6.29 36.04
CA LEU A 28 -1.66 5.87 35.36
C LEU A 28 -0.84 7.10 34.93
N THR A 29 0.43 7.08 35.29
CA THR A 29 1.41 8.12 34.94
C THR A 29 2.70 7.49 34.44
N VAL A 30 3.51 8.29 33.75
CA VAL A 30 4.90 7.93 33.38
C VAL A 30 5.83 8.80 34.19
N SER A 31 6.68 8.18 34.99
CA SER A 31 7.64 8.89 35.82
C SER A 31 8.89 9.32 35.06
N ALA A 32 9.58 10.35 35.56
CA ALA A 32 10.87 10.75 34.99
C ALA A 32 11.91 9.62 35.03
N ALA A 33 11.87 8.77 36.09
CA ALA A 33 12.75 7.63 36.22
C ALA A 33 12.54 6.59 35.09
N GLU A 34 11.29 6.27 34.75
CA GLU A 34 10.97 5.37 33.63
C GLU A 34 11.56 5.89 32.30
N ILE A 35 11.46 7.19 32.06
CA ILE A 35 12.05 7.78 30.82
C ILE A 35 13.58 7.70 30.87
N GLN A 36 14.20 7.95 32.03
CA GLN A 36 15.65 7.82 32.17
C GLN A 36 16.14 6.39 31.94
N ASP A 37 15.37 5.40 32.37
CA ASP A 37 15.69 3.99 32.13
C ASP A 37 15.59 3.63 30.63
N ILE A 38 14.58 4.15 29.92
CA ILE A 38 14.45 3.98 28.46
C ILE A 38 15.65 4.63 27.73
N LEU A 39 16.05 5.84 28.14
CA LEU A 39 17.20 6.52 27.56
C LEU A 39 18.52 5.81 27.87
N LYS A 40 18.64 5.22 29.07
CA LYS A 40 19.82 4.45 29.46
C LYS A 40 19.93 3.13 28.69
N ALA A 41 18.81 2.44 28.50
CA ALA A 41 18.76 1.21 27.71
C ALA A 41 19.07 1.47 26.23
N GLY A 42 18.66 2.62 25.68
CA GLY A 42 18.98 3.06 24.32
C GLY A 42 18.38 2.24 23.18
N VAL A 43 17.56 1.21 23.47
CA VAL A 43 17.05 0.25 22.46
C VAL A 43 15.68 0.60 21.90
N HIS A 44 15.04 1.64 22.41
CA HIS A 44 13.71 2.04 21.94
C HIS A 44 13.75 2.49 20.46
N PRO A 45 12.80 2.03 19.59
CA PRO A 45 12.82 2.35 18.16
C PRO A 45 12.88 3.86 17.84
N LEU A 46 12.18 4.70 18.60
CA LEU A 46 12.23 6.15 18.43
C LEU A 46 13.62 6.73 18.67
N LEU A 47 14.39 6.17 19.59
CA LEU A 47 15.75 6.62 19.88
C LEU A 47 16.70 6.26 18.74
N GLN A 48 16.48 5.12 18.09
CA GLN A 48 17.25 4.69 16.93
C GLN A 48 17.06 5.57 15.69
N GLN A 49 16.03 6.42 15.66
CA GLN A 49 15.77 7.37 14.57
C GLN A 49 16.42 8.76 14.82
N THR A 50 16.97 8.99 16.03
CA THR A 50 17.58 10.27 16.38
C THR A 50 19.01 10.40 15.82
N PRO A 51 19.54 11.61 15.62
CA PRO A 51 20.93 11.82 15.22
C PRO A 51 21.96 11.54 16.33
N PHE A 52 21.49 11.28 17.56
CA PHE A 52 22.35 11.01 18.71
C PHE A 52 22.81 9.55 18.73
N ARG A 53 23.74 9.22 17.82
CA ARG A 53 24.24 7.85 17.63
C ARG A 53 25.75 7.80 17.80
N ASN A 54 26.22 6.74 18.43
CA ASN A 54 27.63 6.43 18.46
C ASN A 54 28.15 6.15 17.04
N PRO A 55 29.17 6.87 16.54
CA PRO A 55 29.66 6.70 15.18
C PRO A 55 30.22 5.31 14.87
N GLN A 56 30.67 4.57 15.88
CA GLN A 56 31.26 3.24 15.72
C GLN A 56 30.21 2.11 15.73
N THR A 57 29.18 2.24 16.58
CA THR A 57 28.18 1.18 16.79
C THR A 57 26.85 1.46 16.08
N GLY A 58 26.60 2.71 15.69
CA GLY A 58 25.31 3.17 15.14
C GLY A 58 24.15 3.19 16.16
N ALA A 59 24.40 2.78 17.41
CA ALA A 59 23.39 2.76 18.46
C ALA A 59 23.16 4.15 19.06
N PHE A 60 21.98 4.35 19.67
CA PHE A 60 21.69 5.59 20.41
C PHE A 60 22.70 5.80 21.54
N ASP A 61 23.18 7.03 21.66
CA ASP A 61 24.17 7.44 22.65
C ASP A 61 23.61 8.59 23.51
N LYS A 62 23.34 8.25 24.78
CA LYS A 62 22.80 9.19 25.75
C LYS A 62 23.77 10.33 26.07
N ASP A 63 25.08 10.09 26.02
CA ASP A 63 26.08 11.12 26.35
C ASP A 63 26.17 12.15 25.22
N MET A 64 26.04 11.74 23.97
CA MET A 64 25.90 12.65 22.84
C MET A 64 24.64 13.53 22.96
N LEU A 65 23.50 12.95 23.36
CA LEU A 65 22.30 13.72 23.65
C LEU A 65 22.53 14.73 24.77
N ASN A 66 23.09 14.29 25.89
CA ASN A 66 23.35 15.15 27.04
C ASN A 66 24.29 16.31 26.66
N LYS A 67 25.37 16.03 25.93
CA LYS A 67 26.27 17.06 25.41
C LYS A 67 25.51 18.08 24.54
N PHE A 68 24.69 17.60 23.59
CA PHE A 68 23.87 18.49 22.75
C PHE A 68 22.95 19.38 23.60
N LEU A 69 22.25 18.83 24.60
CA LEU A 69 21.34 19.61 25.44
C LEU A 69 22.08 20.67 26.29
N VAL A 70 23.27 20.34 26.77
CA VAL A 70 24.12 21.31 27.50
C VAL A 70 24.61 22.42 26.57
N ASP A 71 25.04 22.07 25.36
CA ASP A 71 25.52 23.03 24.37
C ASP A 71 24.37 23.94 23.90
N TYR A 72 23.17 23.36 23.66
CA TYR A 72 21.98 24.12 23.31
C TYR A 72 21.56 25.11 24.41
N ALA A 73 21.58 24.69 25.68
CA ALA A 73 21.21 25.55 26.81
C ALA A 73 22.20 26.75 27.00
N LYS A 74 23.43 26.61 26.50
CA LYS A 74 24.45 27.68 26.54
C LYS A 74 24.53 28.51 25.25
N MET A 75 23.74 28.13 24.24
CA MET A 75 23.76 28.76 22.93
C MET A 75 23.30 30.21 23.00
N ASN A 76 24.09 31.12 22.39
CA ASN A 76 23.70 32.50 22.17
C ASN A 76 23.51 32.75 20.67
N GLU A 77 22.25 32.80 20.25
CA GLU A 77 21.88 32.93 18.84
C GLU A 77 22.46 34.17 18.16
N SER A 78 22.65 35.30 18.93
CA SER A 78 23.19 36.53 18.38
C SER A 78 24.69 36.47 18.07
N GLN A 79 25.39 35.45 18.56
CA GLN A 79 26.82 35.24 18.35
C GLN A 79 27.15 34.13 17.36
N MET A 80 26.11 33.51 16.73
CA MET A 80 26.26 32.41 15.77
C MET A 80 25.77 32.81 14.38
N PRO A 81 26.33 32.23 13.30
CA PRO A 81 25.73 32.35 11.99
C PRO A 81 24.30 31.79 12.02
N ALA A 82 23.36 32.51 11.40
CA ALA A 82 21.91 32.18 11.44
C ALA A 82 21.59 30.73 11.05
N GLN A 83 22.30 30.19 10.05
CA GLN A 83 22.14 28.81 9.60
C GLN A 83 22.46 27.78 10.69
N TYR A 84 23.47 27.99 11.48
CA TYR A 84 23.83 27.10 12.61
C TYR A 84 22.82 27.21 13.75
N ALA A 85 22.39 28.42 14.09
CA ALA A 85 21.36 28.65 15.11
C ALA A 85 20.06 27.94 14.72
N GLU A 86 19.64 28.06 13.47
CA GLU A 86 18.45 27.37 12.95
C GLU A 86 18.58 25.83 13.02
N GLN A 87 19.75 25.29 12.66
CA GLN A 87 19.99 23.83 12.71
C GLN A 87 19.90 23.31 14.15
N TYR A 88 20.50 24.02 15.13
CA TYR A 88 20.42 23.66 16.56
C TYR A 88 18.97 23.72 17.07
N ASN A 89 18.25 24.78 16.72
CA ASN A 89 16.84 24.95 17.08
C ASN A 89 15.95 23.83 16.49
N ASN A 90 16.18 23.46 15.25
CA ASN A 90 15.44 22.37 14.61
C ASN A 90 15.75 21.01 15.26
N MET A 91 17.00 20.77 15.62
CA MET A 91 17.42 19.56 16.33
C MET A 91 16.79 19.50 17.75
N TYR A 92 16.73 20.62 18.46
CA TYR A 92 16.07 20.70 19.77
C TYR A 92 14.56 20.50 19.67
N LYS A 93 13.89 21.10 18.68
CA LYS A 93 12.46 20.88 18.40
C LYS A 93 12.19 19.40 18.10
N TYR A 94 13.04 18.79 17.29
CA TYR A 94 12.94 17.35 16.97
C TYR A 94 13.12 16.50 18.24
N TRP A 95 14.13 16.77 19.06
CA TRP A 95 14.31 16.07 20.33
C TRP A 95 13.11 16.25 21.28
N SER A 96 12.59 17.46 21.41
CA SER A 96 11.40 17.73 22.24
C SER A 96 10.18 16.94 21.76
N PHE A 97 10.03 16.79 20.45
CA PHE A 97 9.00 15.93 19.85
C PHE A 97 9.25 14.45 20.22
N ILE A 98 10.46 13.94 20.08
CA ILE A 98 10.81 12.55 20.44
C ILE A 98 10.56 12.31 21.93
N GLN A 99 10.97 13.20 22.82
CA GLN A 99 10.75 13.08 24.25
C GLN A 99 9.26 12.99 24.61
N LYS A 100 8.45 13.87 24.03
CA LYS A 100 6.99 13.83 24.20
C LYS A 100 6.40 12.52 23.69
N THR A 101 6.82 12.06 22.53
CA THR A 101 6.35 10.83 21.92
C THR A 101 6.76 9.60 22.75
N LEU A 102 7.95 9.59 23.36
CA LEU A 102 8.38 8.53 24.28
C LEU A 102 7.46 8.43 25.50
N VAL A 103 7.10 9.58 26.11
CA VAL A 103 6.16 9.60 27.24
C VAL A 103 4.80 9.05 26.83
N GLN A 104 4.29 9.47 25.67
CA GLN A 104 3.00 9.00 25.14
C GLN A 104 3.02 7.51 24.80
N SER A 105 4.09 7.03 24.16
CA SER A 105 4.29 5.63 23.84
C SER A 105 4.32 4.78 25.12
N ARG A 106 5.09 5.21 26.12
CA ARG A 106 5.18 4.51 27.40
C ARG A 106 3.85 4.45 28.14
N LEU A 107 3.08 5.55 28.11
CA LEU A 107 1.74 5.59 28.70
C LEU A 107 0.79 4.62 28.00
N ALA A 108 0.83 4.57 26.66
CA ALA A 108 0.03 3.64 25.87
C ALA A 108 0.41 2.19 26.14
N GLU A 109 1.70 1.87 26.23
CA GLU A 109 2.19 0.53 26.62
C GLU A 109 1.66 0.11 28.00
N LYS A 110 1.76 1.00 28.99
CA LYS A 110 1.24 0.72 30.35
C LYS A 110 -0.26 0.45 30.34
N TYR A 111 -1.02 1.27 29.60
CA TYR A 111 -2.46 1.10 29.49
C TYR A 111 -2.84 -0.21 28.78
N GLN A 112 -2.18 -0.51 27.65
CA GLN A 112 -2.41 -1.76 26.92
C GLN A 112 -1.99 -3.00 27.76
N ALA A 113 -0.86 -2.91 28.46
CA ALA A 113 -0.41 -3.98 29.35
C ALA A 113 -1.40 -4.22 30.51
N LEU A 114 -1.97 -3.15 31.08
CA LEU A 114 -2.99 -3.27 32.12
C LEU A 114 -4.21 -4.02 31.60
N VAL A 115 -4.73 -3.64 30.42
CA VAL A 115 -5.89 -4.28 29.80
C VAL A 115 -5.57 -5.73 29.42
N ALA A 116 -4.41 -5.99 28.81
CA ALA A 116 -4.00 -7.34 28.44
C ALA A 116 -3.87 -8.26 29.66
N LYS A 117 -3.35 -7.73 30.79
CA LYS A 117 -3.22 -8.48 32.02
C LYS A 117 -4.52 -8.64 32.82
N ALA A 118 -5.53 -7.83 32.53
CA ALA A 118 -6.88 -8.00 33.05
C ALA A 118 -7.65 -9.13 32.34
N LEU A 119 -7.23 -9.52 31.13
CA LEU A 119 -7.76 -10.67 30.41
C LEU A 119 -7.08 -11.94 30.92
N LEU A 120 -7.54 -12.40 32.08
CA LEU A 120 -6.97 -13.56 32.77
C LEU A 120 -7.31 -14.84 32.03
N SER A 121 -6.42 -15.81 32.14
CA SER A 121 -6.67 -17.22 31.87
C SER A 121 -6.57 -18.00 33.19
N ASN A 122 -7.14 -19.17 33.22
CA ASN A 122 -7.07 -20.05 34.37
C ASN A 122 -6.86 -21.50 33.90
N PRO A 123 -6.42 -22.43 34.82
CA PRO A 123 -6.12 -23.81 34.44
C PRO A 123 -7.30 -24.57 33.84
N VAL A 124 -8.55 -24.23 34.23
CA VAL A 124 -9.76 -24.89 33.69
C VAL A 124 -9.98 -24.50 32.24
N GLU A 125 -9.95 -23.20 31.94
CA GLU A 125 -10.06 -22.71 30.54
C GLU A 125 -8.90 -23.25 29.69
N ALA A 126 -7.69 -23.31 30.23
CA ALA A 126 -6.54 -23.86 29.55
C ALA A 126 -6.71 -25.36 29.22
N GLN A 127 -7.26 -26.14 30.17
CA GLN A 127 -7.60 -27.54 29.95
C GLN A 127 -8.68 -27.71 28.88
N ASP A 128 -9.74 -26.90 28.94
CA ASP A 128 -10.82 -26.95 27.95
C ASP A 128 -10.30 -26.57 26.55
N ALA A 129 -9.46 -25.55 26.44
CA ALA A 129 -8.84 -25.15 25.17
C ALA A 129 -7.88 -26.22 24.61
N PHE A 130 -7.11 -26.87 25.50
CA PHE A 130 -6.28 -28.01 25.14
C PHE A 130 -7.11 -29.17 24.62
N ASP A 131 -8.12 -29.61 25.40
CA ASP A 131 -8.98 -30.73 25.03
C ASP A 131 -9.77 -30.43 23.72
N ALA A 132 -10.21 -29.19 23.50
CA ALA A 132 -10.85 -28.77 22.28
C ALA A 132 -9.94 -28.93 21.02
N ARG A 133 -8.63 -28.82 21.21
CA ARG A 133 -7.62 -28.92 20.14
C ARG A 133 -7.14 -30.34 19.90
N VAL A 134 -6.94 -31.12 20.98
CA VAL A 134 -6.29 -32.44 20.85
C VAL A 134 -7.28 -33.58 20.64
N ASN A 135 -8.54 -33.45 21.07
CA ASN A 135 -9.55 -34.47 20.80
C ASN A 135 -10.00 -34.36 19.35
N GLN A 136 -9.87 -35.46 18.63
CA GLN A 136 -10.21 -35.58 17.21
C GLN A 136 -11.37 -36.56 17.03
N TYR A 137 -12.24 -36.26 16.10
CA TYR A 137 -13.45 -37.04 15.86
C TYR A 137 -13.60 -37.33 14.39
N ASP A 138 -14.03 -38.53 14.05
CA ASP A 138 -14.43 -38.93 12.72
C ASP A 138 -15.94 -39.08 12.65
N LEU A 139 -16.57 -38.37 11.70
CA LEU A 139 -18.03 -38.35 11.56
C LEU A 139 -18.44 -38.70 10.13
N LEU A 140 -19.54 -39.42 10.03
CA LEU A 140 -20.32 -39.49 8.81
C LEU A 140 -21.41 -38.41 8.88
N MET A 141 -21.73 -37.82 7.74
CA MET A 141 -22.78 -36.83 7.65
C MET A 141 -23.72 -37.08 6.50
N ALA A 142 -24.98 -36.68 6.67
CA ALA A 142 -25.92 -36.37 5.62
C ALA A 142 -26.43 -34.95 5.87
N ALA A 143 -26.49 -34.13 4.83
CA ALA A 143 -26.97 -32.75 4.96
C ALA A 143 -27.88 -32.38 3.78
N VAL A 144 -28.93 -31.63 4.07
CA VAL A 144 -29.77 -31.01 3.03
C VAL A 144 -29.42 -29.51 3.00
N PRO A 145 -28.81 -29.04 1.89
CA PRO A 145 -28.41 -27.66 1.74
C PRO A 145 -29.60 -26.70 1.63
N TYR A 146 -29.46 -25.48 2.10
CA TYR A 146 -30.50 -24.46 1.95
C TYR A 146 -30.81 -24.11 0.50
N SER A 147 -29.88 -24.33 -0.42
CA SER A 147 -30.09 -24.16 -1.86
C SER A 147 -31.11 -25.13 -2.46
N SER A 148 -31.40 -26.25 -1.78
CA SER A 148 -32.45 -27.19 -2.22
C SER A 148 -33.88 -26.64 -2.07
N VAL A 149 -34.05 -25.58 -1.24
CA VAL A 149 -35.34 -24.90 -1.05
C VAL A 149 -35.34 -23.60 -1.84
N VAL A 150 -36.31 -23.46 -2.76
CA VAL A 150 -36.43 -22.26 -3.60
C VAL A 150 -36.90 -21.07 -2.78
N ASP A 151 -36.22 -19.92 -2.88
CA ASP A 151 -36.47 -18.70 -2.10
C ASP A 151 -37.89 -18.18 -2.25
N SER A 152 -38.46 -18.24 -3.45
CA SER A 152 -39.84 -17.79 -3.74
C SER A 152 -40.93 -18.54 -2.96
N THR A 153 -40.62 -19.72 -2.39
CA THR A 153 -41.55 -20.48 -1.54
C THR A 153 -41.57 -19.99 -0.09
N ILE A 154 -40.65 -19.09 0.28
CA ILE A 154 -40.49 -18.60 1.65
C ILE A 154 -41.08 -17.20 1.78
N VAL A 155 -42.14 -17.06 2.53
CA VAL A 155 -42.78 -15.76 2.81
C VAL A 155 -42.16 -15.17 4.06
N VAL A 156 -41.62 -13.94 3.96
CA VAL A 156 -41.10 -13.14 5.10
C VAL A 156 -42.08 -12.01 5.41
N LYS A 157 -42.61 -11.98 6.63
CA LYS A 157 -43.57 -10.97 7.09
C LYS A 157 -42.80 -9.74 7.62
N GLU A 158 -43.42 -8.55 7.51
CA GLU A 158 -42.82 -7.34 8.09
C GLU A 158 -42.64 -7.39 9.61
N SER A 159 -43.54 -8.08 10.33
CA SER A 159 -43.39 -8.27 11.77
C SER A 159 -42.10 -9.02 12.11
N GLU A 160 -41.77 -10.07 11.36
CA GLU A 160 -40.55 -10.85 11.58
C GLU A 160 -39.29 -10.02 11.34
N LEU A 161 -39.30 -9.14 10.33
CA LEU A 161 -38.21 -8.19 10.09
C LEU A 161 -38.03 -7.21 11.25
N LYS A 162 -39.13 -6.67 11.78
CA LYS A 162 -39.12 -5.76 12.95
C LYS A 162 -38.62 -6.47 14.21
N ASP A 163 -39.08 -7.68 14.45
CA ASP A 163 -38.68 -8.46 15.62
C ASP A 163 -37.20 -8.82 15.58
N LEU A 164 -36.69 -9.29 14.43
CA LEU A 164 -35.28 -9.60 14.27
C LEU A 164 -34.41 -8.35 14.33
N TYR A 165 -34.87 -7.22 13.74
CA TYR A 165 -34.20 -5.94 13.85
C TYR A 165 -34.07 -5.52 15.33
N ASN A 166 -35.15 -5.55 16.10
CA ASN A 166 -35.13 -5.16 17.51
C ASN A 166 -34.19 -6.06 18.33
N LYS A 167 -34.17 -7.36 18.05
CA LYS A 167 -33.27 -8.32 18.70
C LYS A 167 -31.79 -8.07 18.39
N LYS A 168 -31.51 -7.58 17.17
CA LYS A 168 -30.13 -7.34 16.68
C LYS A 168 -29.75 -5.87 16.60
N LYS A 169 -30.54 -4.99 17.15
CA LYS A 169 -30.40 -3.53 17.00
C LYS A 169 -29.00 -3.01 17.30
N GLU A 170 -28.35 -3.54 18.34
CA GLU A 170 -26.97 -3.15 18.71
C GLU A 170 -25.93 -3.46 17.62
N GLN A 171 -26.17 -4.47 16.77
CA GLN A 171 -25.29 -4.79 15.64
C GLN A 171 -25.37 -3.74 14.51
N PHE A 172 -26.46 -2.96 14.48
CA PHE A 172 -26.70 -1.93 13.48
C PHE A 172 -26.39 -0.52 13.99
N LYS A 173 -25.64 -0.42 15.09
CA LYS A 173 -25.20 0.85 15.63
C LYS A 173 -24.12 1.47 14.73
N GLN A 174 -24.36 2.72 14.35
CA GLN A 174 -23.45 3.53 13.55
C GLN A 174 -22.93 4.68 14.42
N TYR A 175 -21.63 4.85 14.48
CA TYR A 175 -20.97 5.80 15.37
C TYR A 175 -20.64 7.14 14.69
N GLN A 176 -20.80 7.20 13.37
CA GLN A 176 -20.57 8.40 12.57
C GLN A 176 -21.67 8.54 11.53
N GLU A 177 -21.96 9.76 11.15
CA GLU A 177 -22.85 10.06 10.04
C GLU A 177 -22.22 9.62 8.71
N SER A 178 -23.02 9.03 7.82
CA SER A 178 -22.60 8.68 6.47
C SER A 178 -23.55 9.21 5.40
N ARG A 179 -23.06 9.24 4.16
CA ARG A 179 -23.81 9.62 2.97
C ARG A 179 -23.91 8.44 2.01
N ASP A 180 -25.09 8.26 1.44
CA ASP A 180 -25.29 7.40 0.29
C ASP A 180 -25.38 8.27 -0.95
N ILE A 181 -24.45 8.08 -1.88
CA ILE A 181 -24.37 8.86 -3.11
C ILE A 181 -24.42 7.96 -4.32
N LYS A 182 -24.93 8.49 -5.42
CA LYS A 182 -24.65 8.02 -6.76
C LYS A 182 -23.83 9.09 -7.47
N TYR A 183 -22.89 8.67 -8.30
CA TYR A 183 -22.02 9.61 -8.97
C TYR A 183 -21.69 9.14 -10.38
N ILE A 184 -21.36 10.09 -11.24
CA ILE A 184 -20.82 9.85 -12.57
C ILE A 184 -19.39 10.31 -12.55
N ASP A 185 -18.48 9.49 -13.06
CA ASP A 185 -17.08 9.77 -13.27
C ASP A 185 -16.81 9.67 -14.78
N VAL A 186 -16.53 10.79 -15.40
CA VAL A 186 -16.16 10.89 -16.81
C VAL A 186 -14.66 11.01 -16.89
N GLN A 187 -13.99 9.94 -17.29
CA GLN A 187 -12.57 9.97 -17.60
C GLN A 187 -12.39 10.43 -19.05
N VAL A 188 -11.67 11.53 -19.24
CA VAL A 188 -11.33 12.04 -20.57
C VAL A 188 -10.15 11.24 -21.11
N THR A 189 -10.31 10.67 -22.28
CA THR A 189 -9.28 9.92 -22.99
C THR A 189 -9.07 10.50 -24.37
N ALA A 190 -7.91 10.27 -24.96
CA ALA A 190 -7.59 10.72 -26.31
C ALA A 190 -8.65 10.23 -27.33
N SER A 191 -9.18 11.14 -28.13
CA SER A 191 -10.09 10.84 -29.23
C SER A 191 -9.38 10.12 -30.39
N ALA A 192 -10.13 9.69 -31.39
CA ALA A 192 -9.55 9.12 -32.60
C ALA A 192 -8.71 10.17 -33.37
N GLU A 193 -9.16 11.42 -33.36
CA GLU A 193 -8.46 12.56 -33.95
C GLU A 193 -7.15 12.85 -33.21
N ASP A 194 -7.16 12.85 -31.86
CA ASP A 194 -5.96 13.05 -31.06
C ASP A 194 -4.93 11.95 -31.35
N ARG A 195 -5.37 10.70 -31.37
CA ARG A 195 -4.50 9.56 -31.68
C ARG A 195 -3.90 9.66 -33.09
N ALA A 196 -4.69 10.09 -34.08
CA ALA A 196 -4.22 10.26 -35.44
C ALA A 196 -3.19 11.40 -35.54
N ALA A 197 -3.40 12.50 -34.82
CA ALA A 197 -2.45 13.62 -34.79
C ALA A 197 -1.11 13.19 -34.17
N ILE A 198 -1.14 12.50 -33.00
CA ILE A 198 0.08 12.03 -32.37
C ILE A 198 0.77 10.96 -33.22
N GLN A 199 0.01 10.07 -33.88
CA GLN A 199 0.58 9.09 -34.80
C GLN A 199 1.33 9.80 -35.95
N GLN A 200 0.75 10.84 -36.53
CA GLN A 200 1.39 11.62 -37.59
C GLN A 200 2.69 12.28 -37.08
N GLU A 201 2.68 12.89 -35.90
CA GLU A 201 3.89 13.49 -35.32
C GLU A 201 5.00 12.44 -35.13
N VAL A 202 4.66 11.24 -34.67
CA VAL A 202 5.64 10.16 -34.46
C VAL A 202 6.10 9.58 -35.81
N ASP A 203 5.22 9.51 -36.83
CA ASP A 203 5.60 9.08 -38.18
C ASP A 203 6.64 10.03 -38.79
N GLU A 204 6.41 11.34 -38.67
CA GLU A 204 7.34 12.38 -39.14
C GLU A 204 8.68 12.33 -38.39
N ALA A 205 8.62 12.21 -37.04
CA ALA A 205 9.82 12.07 -36.21
C ALA A 205 10.59 10.78 -36.53
N THR A 206 9.89 9.68 -36.82
CA THR A 206 10.49 8.41 -37.22
C THR A 206 11.22 8.49 -38.54
N ALA A 207 10.62 9.18 -39.54
CA ALA A 207 11.27 9.41 -40.82
C ALA A 207 12.53 10.27 -40.68
N GLN A 208 12.50 11.31 -39.84
CA GLN A 208 13.67 12.12 -39.51
C GLN A 208 14.74 11.32 -38.78
N LEU A 209 14.35 10.48 -37.78
CA LEU A 209 15.26 9.60 -37.03
C LEU A 209 16.03 8.66 -37.99
N ALA A 210 15.37 8.18 -39.02
CA ALA A 210 15.99 7.29 -40.02
C ALA A 210 17.19 7.94 -40.69
N THR A 211 17.10 9.24 -41.00
CA THR A 211 18.15 10.02 -41.70
C THR A 211 19.14 10.70 -40.76
N THR A 212 18.85 10.79 -39.48
CA THR A 212 19.75 11.40 -38.47
C THR A 212 20.99 10.53 -38.30
N THR A 213 22.17 11.12 -38.36
CA THR A 213 23.47 10.43 -38.27
C THR A 213 24.32 10.89 -37.10
N ASP A 214 24.04 12.08 -36.55
CA ASP A 214 24.76 12.72 -35.46
C ASP A 214 23.79 13.50 -34.57
N ASP A 215 24.28 14.05 -33.47
CA ASP A 215 23.53 14.86 -32.49
C ASP A 215 22.12 14.34 -32.16
N TYR A 216 22.03 13.05 -31.85
CA TYR A 216 20.77 12.44 -31.42
C TYR A 216 20.18 13.11 -30.18
N THR A 217 21.02 13.73 -29.32
CA THR A 217 20.54 14.43 -28.11
C THR A 217 19.66 15.63 -28.47
N SER A 218 20.13 16.49 -29.37
CA SER A 218 19.35 17.64 -29.86
C SER A 218 18.13 17.19 -30.66
N PHE A 219 18.28 16.18 -31.51
CA PHE A 219 17.16 15.63 -32.27
C PHE A 219 16.03 15.11 -31.36
N ILE A 220 16.32 14.22 -30.44
CA ILE A 220 15.32 13.62 -29.53
C ILE A 220 14.62 14.69 -28.69
N ARG A 221 15.36 15.73 -28.29
CA ARG A 221 14.77 16.89 -27.59
C ARG A 221 13.86 17.70 -28.53
N SER A 222 14.26 17.92 -29.78
CA SER A 222 13.50 18.73 -30.71
C SER A 222 12.15 18.13 -31.11
N VAL A 223 12.05 16.80 -31.16
CA VAL A 223 10.79 16.07 -31.42
C VAL A 223 9.95 15.83 -30.15
N GLY A 224 10.38 16.39 -29.02
CA GLY A 224 9.62 16.30 -27.76
C GLY A 224 9.44 14.87 -27.24
N SER A 225 10.43 13.98 -27.45
CA SER A 225 10.38 12.63 -26.91
C SER A 225 10.47 12.62 -25.38
N GLU A 226 9.63 11.85 -24.72
CA GLU A 226 9.68 11.63 -23.27
C GLU A 226 10.89 10.81 -22.82
N ALA A 227 11.48 10.03 -23.73
CA ALA A 227 12.69 9.25 -23.46
C ALA A 227 13.93 10.07 -23.89
N PRO A 228 14.72 10.62 -22.95
CA PRO A 228 15.90 11.39 -23.30
C PRO A 228 16.99 10.48 -23.89
N TYR A 229 17.71 10.99 -24.89
CA TYR A 229 18.91 10.31 -25.39
C TYR A 229 20.16 10.79 -24.63
N VAL A 230 20.92 9.83 -24.14
CA VAL A 230 22.23 10.07 -23.52
C VAL A 230 23.28 9.30 -24.33
N ASP A 231 24.34 9.98 -24.74
CA ASP A 231 25.40 9.38 -25.57
C ASP A 231 26.35 8.48 -24.76
N LEU A 232 25.77 7.44 -24.13
CA LEU A 232 26.47 6.39 -23.39
C LEU A 232 26.03 5.01 -23.87
N PHE A 233 26.91 4.03 -23.70
CA PHE A 233 26.56 2.64 -23.91
C PHE A 233 25.94 2.04 -22.66
N TYR A 234 24.73 1.53 -22.79
CA TYR A 234 23.96 0.89 -21.73
C TYR A 234 23.78 -0.60 -21.96
N ASN A 235 23.62 -1.36 -20.87
CA ASN A 235 23.17 -2.74 -20.97
C ASN A 235 21.77 -2.81 -21.58
N LYS A 236 21.45 -3.96 -22.20
CA LYS A 236 20.11 -4.19 -22.75
C LYS A 236 19.00 -3.93 -21.74
N THR A 237 19.22 -4.30 -20.47
CA THR A 237 18.25 -4.17 -19.36
C THR A 237 17.96 -2.72 -18.93
N ALA A 238 18.74 -1.76 -19.38
CA ALA A 238 18.52 -0.34 -19.08
C ALA A 238 17.39 0.30 -19.92
N PHE A 239 16.97 -0.37 -21.00
CA PHE A 239 15.94 0.14 -21.90
C PHE A 239 14.56 -0.37 -21.52
N PRO A 240 13.46 0.33 -21.92
CA PRO A 240 12.10 -0.13 -21.73
C PRO A 240 11.86 -1.54 -22.30
N SER A 241 10.98 -2.30 -21.69
CA SER A 241 10.75 -3.71 -22.03
C SER A 241 10.33 -3.95 -23.49
N ASP A 242 9.58 -3.01 -24.07
CA ASP A 242 9.16 -3.04 -25.46
C ASP A 242 10.32 -2.84 -26.44
N VAL A 243 11.30 -2.00 -26.09
CA VAL A 243 12.56 -1.82 -26.82
C VAL A 243 13.44 -3.07 -26.65
N VAL A 244 13.63 -3.55 -25.40
CA VAL A 244 14.42 -4.75 -25.06
C VAL A 244 13.99 -5.97 -25.89
N ALA A 245 12.68 -6.19 -26.01
CA ALA A 245 12.13 -7.32 -26.77
C ALA A 245 12.54 -7.34 -28.27
N ARG A 246 12.98 -6.20 -28.79
CA ARG A 246 13.29 -6.01 -30.21
C ARG A 246 14.76 -5.79 -30.50
N LEU A 247 15.58 -5.45 -29.49
CA LEU A 247 17.01 -5.14 -29.65
C LEU A 247 17.82 -6.27 -30.26
N ASP A 248 17.48 -7.54 -30.00
CA ASP A 248 18.24 -8.69 -30.51
C ASP A 248 18.10 -8.86 -32.02
N SER A 249 16.96 -8.44 -32.59
CA SER A 249 16.66 -8.52 -34.03
C SER A 249 16.94 -7.21 -34.78
N ALA A 250 17.18 -6.12 -34.05
CA ALA A 250 17.40 -4.80 -34.66
C ALA A 250 18.85 -4.62 -35.10
N SER A 251 19.06 -4.25 -36.36
CA SER A 251 20.39 -3.94 -36.89
C SER A 251 20.81 -2.52 -36.51
N VAL A 252 22.12 -2.31 -36.32
CA VAL A 252 22.69 -0.97 -36.12
C VAL A 252 22.37 -0.08 -37.33
N GLY A 253 21.91 1.14 -37.07
CA GLY A 253 21.47 2.09 -38.08
C GLY A 253 20.02 1.94 -38.52
N SER A 254 19.35 0.84 -38.23
CA SER A 254 17.95 0.61 -38.57
C SER A 254 16.99 1.24 -37.56
N VAL A 255 15.88 1.76 -38.07
CA VAL A 255 14.75 2.28 -37.26
C VAL A 255 13.68 1.18 -37.15
N TYR A 256 13.14 1.02 -35.97
CA TYR A 256 11.99 0.17 -35.68
C TYR A 256 10.81 1.01 -35.23
N GLY A 257 9.66 0.78 -35.79
CA GLY A 257 8.42 1.51 -35.47
C GLY A 257 7.94 2.40 -36.63
N PRO A 258 6.93 3.27 -36.41
CA PRO A 258 6.25 3.43 -35.11
C PRO A 258 5.37 2.26 -34.73
N TYR A 259 5.16 2.08 -33.43
CA TYR A 259 4.25 1.09 -32.83
C TYR A 259 3.59 1.63 -31.57
N TYR A 260 2.36 1.21 -31.32
CA TYR A 260 1.65 1.54 -30.09
C TYR A 260 2.04 0.56 -28.96
N ASN A 261 2.38 1.11 -27.80
CA ASN A 261 2.63 0.38 -26.56
C ASN A 261 1.45 0.57 -25.60
N GLY A 262 0.62 -0.46 -25.47
CA GLY A 262 -0.56 -0.41 -24.59
C GLY A 262 -0.26 -0.46 -23.09
N ALA A 263 0.99 -0.75 -22.69
CA ALA A 263 1.36 -0.81 -21.28
C ALA A 263 1.48 0.59 -20.64
N ASP A 264 1.89 1.58 -21.42
CA ASP A 264 2.07 2.96 -20.97
C ASP A 264 1.38 4.00 -21.88
N ASN A 265 0.46 3.54 -22.75
CA ASN A 265 -0.33 4.38 -23.65
C ASN A 265 0.53 5.29 -24.55
N THR A 266 1.63 4.79 -25.11
CA THR A 266 2.55 5.57 -25.93
C THR A 266 2.64 5.06 -27.36
N ILE A 267 3.02 5.94 -28.30
CA ILE A 267 3.46 5.57 -29.65
C ILE A 267 4.97 5.75 -29.71
N ASN A 268 5.68 4.69 -30.06
CA ASN A 268 7.12 4.61 -29.96
C ASN A 268 7.78 4.25 -31.28
N SER A 269 8.95 4.81 -31.53
CA SER A 269 9.93 4.28 -32.49
C SER A 269 11.33 4.39 -31.91
N PHE A 270 12.25 3.58 -32.39
CA PHE A 270 13.64 3.67 -31.93
C PHE A 270 14.63 3.32 -33.03
N LYS A 271 15.86 3.84 -32.90
CA LYS A 271 17.01 3.50 -33.74
C LYS A 271 18.14 2.96 -32.90
N VAL A 272 18.68 1.83 -33.28
CA VAL A 272 19.92 1.34 -32.69
C VAL A 272 21.08 2.14 -33.29
N VAL A 273 21.57 3.13 -32.55
CA VAL A 273 22.64 4.03 -33.00
C VAL A 273 23.97 3.31 -33.07
N ALA A 274 24.30 2.52 -32.04
CA ALA A 274 25.51 1.75 -31.98
C ALA A 274 25.34 0.52 -31.08
N LYS A 275 26.15 -0.52 -31.35
CA LYS A 275 26.31 -1.70 -30.51
C LYS A 275 27.79 -1.99 -30.33
N THR A 276 28.21 -2.34 -29.12
CA THR A 276 29.61 -2.74 -28.83
C THR A 276 29.63 -3.76 -27.68
N ALA A 277 30.68 -4.55 -27.64
CA ALA A 277 31.00 -5.37 -26.48
C ALA A 277 31.92 -4.54 -25.57
N ALA A 278 31.46 -4.22 -24.36
CA ALA A 278 32.21 -3.39 -23.43
C ALA A 278 32.06 -3.91 -21.99
N ALA A 279 33.03 -3.55 -21.15
CA ALA A 279 33.06 -3.97 -19.74
C ALA A 279 31.84 -3.39 -18.98
N ASP A 280 31.22 -4.23 -18.15
CA ASP A 280 30.12 -3.85 -17.27
C ASP A 280 30.60 -3.30 -15.92
N SER A 281 31.81 -3.68 -15.51
CA SER A 281 32.43 -3.19 -14.29
C SER A 281 33.85 -2.68 -14.60
N ILE A 282 34.14 -1.46 -14.15
CA ILE A 282 35.39 -0.77 -14.40
C ILE A 282 35.97 -0.33 -13.05
N GLU A 283 37.22 -0.72 -12.79
CA GLU A 283 37.98 -0.27 -11.65
C GLU A 283 38.80 0.95 -12.05
N PHE A 284 38.70 1.98 -11.24
CA PHE A 284 39.42 3.23 -11.47
C PHE A 284 39.87 3.85 -10.14
N ARG A 285 40.81 4.78 -10.25
CA ARG A 285 41.22 5.67 -9.17
C ARG A 285 41.34 7.08 -9.68
N GLN A 286 41.24 8.05 -8.77
CA GLN A 286 41.21 9.46 -9.15
C GLN A 286 41.96 10.34 -8.18
N ILE A 287 42.43 11.50 -8.66
CA ILE A 287 42.91 12.63 -7.86
C ILE A 287 42.09 13.85 -8.26
N GLN A 288 41.35 14.42 -7.34
CA GLN A 288 40.64 15.68 -7.55
C GLN A 288 41.59 16.83 -7.29
N VAL A 289 41.67 17.77 -8.21
CA VAL A 289 42.59 18.90 -8.19
C VAL A 289 41.78 20.18 -8.13
N PHE A 290 42.09 20.98 -7.09
CA PHE A 290 41.52 22.31 -6.89
C PHE A 290 42.64 23.28 -6.61
N ALA A 291 42.52 24.51 -7.11
CA ALA A 291 43.40 25.63 -6.77
C ALA A 291 42.55 26.92 -6.66
N GLU A 292 43.19 28.04 -6.39
CA GLU A 292 42.51 29.32 -6.18
C GLU A 292 41.68 29.81 -7.36
N ASP A 293 42.06 29.42 -8.57
CA ASP A 293 41.35 29.75 -9.80
C ASP A 293 41.48 28.64 -10.85
N ALA A 294 40.67 28.70 -11.92
CA ALA A 294 40.62 27.68 -12.94
C ALA A 294 41.94 27.51 -13.71
N LEU A 295 42.74 28.59 -13.90
CA LEU A 295 44.02 28.50 -14.61
C LEU A 295 45.05 27.77 -13.77
N LYS A 296 45.10 28.07 -12.47
CA LYS A 296 45.99 27.38 -11.51
C LYS A 296 45.56 25.94 -11.30
N THR A 297 44.26 25.69 -11.23
CA THR A 297 43.71 24.32 -11.16
C THR A 297 44.15 23.49 -12.36
N LYS A 298 44.01 24.05 -13.58
CA LYS A 298 44.42 23.38 -14.81
C LYS A 298 45.95 23.15 -14.84
N ALA A 299 46.77 24.14 -14.53
CA ALA A 299 48.22 24.03 -14.53
C ALA A 299 48.72 22.96 -13.54
N LEU A 300 48.11 22.93 -12.35
CA LEU A 300 48.43 21.91 -11.33
C LEU A 300 48.01 20.51 -11.79
N ALA A 301 46.83 20.37 -12.35
CA ALA A 301 46.36 19.11 -12.90
C ALA A 301 47.22 18.61 -14.06
N ASP A 302 47.62 19.49 -14.98
CA ASP A 302 48.53 19.16 -16.07
C ASP A 302 49.89 18.68 -15.57
N SER A 303 50.40 19.29 -14.48
CA SER A 303 51.65 18.88 -13.82
C SER A 303 51.54 17.47 -13.22
N ILE A 304 50.44 17.19 -12.47
CA ILE A 304 50.16 15.87 -11.88
C ILE A 304 49.99 14.82 -12.98
N TYR A 305 49.24 15.12 -14.02
CA TYR A 305 49.02 14.25 -15.17
C TYR A 305 50.33 13.89 -15.84
N THR A 306 51.22 14.89 -16.09
CA THR A 306 52.52 14.70 -16.70
C THR A 306 53.43 13.85 -15.84
N ALA A 307 53.44 14.09 -14.52
CA ALA A 307 54.21 13.28 -13.59
C ALA A 307 53.81 11.80 -13.59
N ILE A 308 52.49 11.52 -13.60
CA ILE A 308 51.98 10.15 -13.66
C ILE A 308 52.33 9.47 -15.00
N LYS A 309 52.19 10.22 -16.11
CA LYS A 309 52.61 9.71 -17.44
C LYS A 309 54.13 9.47 -17.50
N GLY A 310 54.94 10.19 -16.73
CA GLY A 310 56.36 10.02 -16.56
C GLY A 310 56.76 8.88 -15.60
N GLY A 311 55.78 8.13 -15.05
CA GLY A 311 56.02 6.98 -14.19
C GLY A 311 55.97 7.26 -12.67
N ALA A 312 55.52 8.44 -12.25
CA ALA A 312 55.30 8.70 -10.83
C ALA A 312 54.19 7.82 -10.26
N ASN A 313 54.35 7.38 -9.02
CA ASN A 313 53.34 6.57 -8.35
C ASN A 313 52.05 7.36 -8.09
N PHE A 314 50.95 6.85 -8.56
CA PHE A 314 49.64 7.48 -8.47
C PHE A 314 49.17 7.69 -7.01
N ALA A 315 49.33 6.64 -6.17
CA ALA A 315 48.89 6.71 -4.77
C ALA A 315 49.75 7.69 -3.94
N ASP A 316 51.05 7.78 -4.22
CA ASP A 316 51.93 8.75 -3.53
C ASP A 316 51.60 10.17 -3.91
N LEU A 317 51.25 10.43 -5.17
CA LEU A 317 50.77 11.74 -5.60
C LEU A 317 49.42 12.06 -4.98
N ALA A 318 48.49 11.09 -4.95
CA ALA A 318 47.19 11.30 -4.30
C ALA A 318 47.36 11.71 -2.83
N LYS A 319 48.21 11.01 -2.08
CA LYS A 319 48.53 11.34 -0.67
C LYS A 319 49.10 12.72 -0.50
N LYS A 320 49.96 13.20 -1.42
CA LYS A 320 50.52 14.55 -1.41
C LYS A 320 49.42 15.62 -1.48
N TYR A 321 48.27 15.29 -2.06
CA TYR A 321 47.11 16.19 -2.14
C TYR A 321 45.98 15.78 -1.19
N GLY A 322 46.30 15.02 -0.12
CA GLY A 322 45.36 14.67 0.95
C GLY A 322 44.30 13.65 0.56
N GLN A 323 44.55 12.83 -0.49
CA GLN A 323 43.61 11.83 -0.99
C GLN A 323 44.24 10.43 -0.88
N THR A 324 43.40 9.38 -0.79
CA THR A 324 43.89 8.01 -0.58
C THR A 324 44.53 7.41 -1.83
N GLY A 325 44.04 7.76 -3.03
CA GLY A 325 44.45 7.18 -4.28
C GLY A 325 44.06 5.69 -4.43
N GLU A 326 43.10 5.24 -3.59
CA GLU A 326 42.54 3.88 -3.66
C GLU A 326 41.69 3.68 -4.89
N THR A 327 41.56 2.42 -5.31
CA THR A 327 40.72 2.05 -6.43
C THR A 327 39.27 1.86 -6.00
N ASN A 328 38.35 2.22 -6.90
CA ASN A 328 36.92 2.03 -6.75
C ASN A 328 36.37 1.32 -7.97
N TRP A 329 35.36 0.47 -7.75
CA TRP A 329 34.63 -0.18 -8.83
C TRP A 329 33.36 0.60 -9.17
N MET A 330 33.12 0.83 -10.45
CA MET A 330 31.85 1.34 -10.98
C MET A 330 31.25 0.31 -11.91
N SER A 331 30.02 -0.08 -11.69
CA SER A 331 29.24 -0.91 -12.60
C SER A 331 28.22 -0.07 -13.38
N SER A 332 27.82 -0.54 -14.56
CA SER A 332 26.78 0.12 -15.36
C SER A 332 25.49 0.33 -14.59
N ALA A 333 25.11 -0.61 -13.72
CA ALA A 333 23.90 -0.52 -12.91
C ALA A 333 23.85 0.71 -11.98
N GLN A 334 25.00 1.31 -11.65
CA GLN A 334 25.06 2.51 -10.79
C GLN A 334 24.63 3.78 -11.50
N TYR A 335 24.64 3.81 -12.84
CA TYR A 335 24.21 4.97 -13.61
C TYR A 335 23.08 4.68 -14.59
N GLU A 336 22.73 3.39 -14.81
CA GLU A 336 21.56 3.02 -15.60
C GLU A 336 20.26 3.48 -14.89
N GLY A 337 19.38 4.17 -15.64
CA GLY A 337 18.13 4.72 -15.10
C GLY A 337 18.27 6.06 -14.34
N ALA A 338 19.49 6.59 -14.20
CA ALA A 338 19.72 7.92 -13.63
C ALA A 338 19.69 9.01 -14.74
N GLN A 339 19.24 10.19 -14.36
CA GLN A 339 19.41 11.36 -15.24
C GLN A 339 20.89 11.79 -15.21
N ILE A 340 21.57 11.64 -16.34
CA ILE A 340 22.99 11.91 -16.46
C ILE A 340 23.20 13.04 -17.45
N ASP A 341 23.80 14.13 -17.00
CA ASP A 341 24.12 15.30 -17.79
C ASP A 341 25.42 15.98 -17.31
N GLY A 342 25.84 17.01 -18.03
CA GLY A 342 26.95 17.88 -17.63
C GLY A 342 28.23 17.13 -17.27
N ASP A 343 28.77 17.43 -16.10
CA ASP A 343 30.03 16.88 -15.64
C ASP A 343 29.97 15.39 -15.26
N ASN A 344 28.79 14.91 -14.83
CA ASN A 344 28.58 13.49 -14.58
C ASN A 344 28.67 12.67 -15.89
N LEU A 345 28.11 13.19 -16.98
CA LEU A 345 28.21 12.55 -18.30
C LEU A 345 29.68 12.49 -18.76
N LYS A 346 30.44 13.60 -18.61
CA LYS A 346 31.86 13.64 -18.94
C LYS A 346 32.67 12.62 -18.14
N PHE A 347 32.40 12.55 -16.82
CA PHE A 347 33.10 11.64 -15.93
C PHE A 347 32.83 10.17 -16.26
N ILE A 348 31.57 9.78 -16.42
CA ILE A 348 31.18 8.41 -16.78
C ILE A 348 31.70 8.04 -18.17
N SER A 349 31.62 8.95 -19.13
CA SER A 349 32.18 8.75 -20.47
C SER A 349 33.68 8.54 -20.43
N ALA A 350 34.41 9.32 -19.63
CA ALA A 350 35.85 9.16 -19.46
C ALA A 350 36.21 7.80 -18.89
N ILE A 351 35.53 7.32 -17.84
CA ILE A 351 35.75 6.00 -17.25
C ILE A 351 35.50 4.88 -18.31
N ASN A 352 34.42 4.98 -19.07
CA ASN A 352 34.10 3.95 -20.06
C ASN A 352 35.11 3.91 -21.22
N ASN A 353 35.56 5.07 -21.69
CA ASN A 353 36.40 5.21 -22.88
C ASN A 353 37.90 5.09 -22.62
N THR A 354 38.36 5.29 -21.36
CA THR A 354 39.76 5.20 -21.01
C THR A 354 40.24 3.73 -20.97
N GLY A 355 41.36 3.43 -21.60
CA GLY A 355 41.98 2.08 -21.62
C GLY A 355 42.54 1.68 -20.24
N VAL A 356 42.73 0.36 -20.03
CA VAL A 356 43.37 -0.15 -18.80
C VAL A 356 44.78 0.39 -18.69
N ASN A 357 45.14 0.91 -17.51
CA ASN A 357 46.40 1.61 -17.20
C ASN A 357 46.56 2.98 -17.87
N GLU A 358 45.59 3.43 -18.62
CA GLU A 358 45.60 4.79 -19.17
C GLU A 358 45.13 5.83 -18.13
N VAL A 359 45.67 7.03 -18.28
CA VAL A 359 45.36 8.18 -17.42
C VAL A 359 44.81 9.34 -18.28
N VAL A 360 43.77 10.00 -17.79
CA VAL A 360 43.20 11.20 -18.41
C VAL A 360 43.11 12.34 -17.39
N ASN A 361 43.27 13.58 -17.88
CA ASN A 361 43.02 14.81 -17.13
C ASN A 361 41.67 15.37 -17.60
N LEU A 362 40.68 15.32 -16.71
CA LEU A 362 39.30 15.65 -17.02
C LEU A 362 38.87 16.93 -16.31
N PRO A 363 38.58 18.02 -17.04
CA PRO A 363 38.03 19.23 -16.44
C PRO A 363 36.56 19.05 -16.12
N LEU A 364 36.16 19.27 -14.84
CA LEU A 364 34.82 19.13 -14.32
C LEU A 364 34.46 20.36 -13.48
N GLY A 365 33.67 21.27 -14.03
CA GLY A 365 33.32 22.54 -13.38
C GLY A 365 34.55 23.37 -13.03
N GLN A 366 34.77 23.63 -11.73
CA GLN A 366 35.92 24.35 -11.21
C GLN A 366 37.12 23.46 -10.82
N ALA A 367 36.94 22.13 -10.94
CA ALA A 367 37.94 21.13 -10.61
C ALA A 367 38.50 20.47 -11.86
N ASN A 368 39.68 19.87 -11.71
CA ASN A 368 40.14 18.81 -12.63
C ASN A 368 40.21 17.48 -11.90
N VAL A 369 39.91 16.39 -12.61
CA VAL A 369 40.04 15.04 -12.10
C VAL A 369 41.08 14.29 -12.93
N ILE A 370 42.17 13.86 -12.32
CA ILE A 370 43.12 12.94 -12.92
C ILE A 370 42.58 11.53 -12.67
N LEU A 371 42.11 10.89 -13.70
CA LEU A 371 41.48 9.57 -13.65
C LEU A 371 42.40 8.52 -14.26
N GLN A 372 42.57 7.39 -13.59
CA GLN A 372 43.22 6.21 -14.16
C GLN A 372 42.27 5.01 -14.05
N VAL A 373 42.06 4.32 -15.16
CA VAL A 373 41.41 3.02 -15.19
C VAL A 373 42.42 1.93 -14.91
N THR A 374 42.19 1.09 -13.90
CA THR A 374 43.13 0.03 -13.47
C THR A 374 42.70 -1.37 -13.92
N ASN A 375 41.39 -1.60 -14.08
CA ASN A 375 40.88 -2.90 -14.50
C ASN A 375 39.52 -2.77 -15.19
N LYS A 376 39.20 -3.72 -16.08
CA LYS A 376 37.90 -3.85 -16.76
C LYS A 376 37.50 -5.32 -16.77
N LYS A 377 36.23 -5.61 -16.35
CA LYS A 377 35.72 -6.99 -16.31
C LYS A 377 34.24 -7.08 -16.68
N ALA A 378 33.75 -8.31 -16.84
CA ALA A 378 32.37 -8.62 -17.19
C ALA A 378 31.92 -7.97 -18.51
N VAL A 379 32.55 -8.34 -19.61
CA VAL A 379 32.20 -7.83 -20.95
C VAL A 379 30.82 -8.30 -21.34
N LYS A 380 29.96 -7.31 -21.73
CA LYS A 380 28.58 -7.51 -22.19
C LYS A 380 28.33 -6.74 -23.48
N ASP A 381 27.34 -7.18 -24.23
CA ASP A 381 26.78 -6.37 -25.32
C ASP A 381 26.11 -5.12 -24.75
N LYS A 382 26.52 -3.95 -25.22
CA LYS A 382 25.97 -2.65 -24.86
C LYS A 382 25.50 -1.89 -26.08
N TYR A 383 24.48 -1.07 -25.87
CA TYR A 383 23.76 -0.39 -26.94
C TYR A 383 23.68 1.12 -26.68
N LYS A 384 23.69 1.90 -27.75
CA LYS A 384 23.19 3.27 -27.82
C LYS A 384 21.90 3.22 -28.63
N VAL A 385 20.79 3.68 -28.04
CA VAL A 385 19.48 3.63 -28.68
C VAL A 385 18.81 5.00 -28.55
N ALA A 386 18.46 5.59 -29.68
CA ALA A 386 17.65 6.80 -29.72
C ALA A 386 16.18 6.38 -29.81
N VAL A 387 15.35 6.85 -28.86
CA VAL A 387 13.94 6.49 -28.75
C VAL A 387 13.09 7.73 -28.95
N VAL A 388 12.16 7.71 -29.90
CA VAL A 388 11.04 8.65 -29.99
C VAL A 388 9.87 8.03 -29.27
N LYS A 389 9.43 8.67 -28.21
CA LYS A 389 8.33 8.20 -27.35
C LYS A 389 7.36 9.34 -27.08
N ARG A 390 6.10 9.15 -27.43
CA ARG A 390 5.04 10.14 -27.22
C ARG A 390 3.84 9.46 -26.55
N GLU A 391 3.39 10.03 -25.45
CA GLU A 391 2.15 9.61 -24.80
C GLU A 391 0.95 9.99 -25.66
N VAL A 392 -0.07 9.12 -25.65
CA VAL A 392 -1.34 9.37 -26.34
C VAL A 392 -2.25 10.15 -25.41
N GLU A 393 -2.04 11.47 -25.38
CA GLU A 393 -2.82 12.41 -24.57
C GLU A 393 -4.05 12.93 -25.34
N PHE A 394 -5.05 13.38 -24.59
CA PHE A 394 -6.20 14.07 -25.17
C PHE A 394 -5.89 15.55 -25.43
N SER A 395 -6.45 16.10 -26.50
CA SER A 395 -6.35 17.52 -26.81
C SER A 395 -7.28 18.36 -25.95
N LYS A 396 -7.01 19.68 -25.95
CA LYS A 396 -7.89 20.66 -25.31
C LYS A 396 -9.30 20.66 -25.93
N GLU A 397 -9.41 20.39 -27.21
CA GLU A 397 -10.66 20.27 -27.95
C GLU A 397 -11.47 19.07 -27.45
N THR A 398 -10.84 17.93 -27.27
CA THR A 398 -11.47 16.71 -26.72
C THR A 398 -11.94 16.95 -25.29
N TYR A 399 -11.10 17.58 -24.46
CA TYR A 399 -11.48 17.95 -23.09
C TYR A 399 -12.68 18.88 -23.05
N ASN A 400 -12.65 19.97 -23.83
CA ASN A 400 -13.73 20.96 -23.87
C ASN A 400 -15.05 20.35 -24.34
N ARG A 401 -15.02 19.43 -25.31
CA ARG A 401 -16.20 18.70 -25.76
C ARG A 401 -16.80 17.88 -24.61
N ALA A 402 -15.99 17.05 -23.97
CA ALA A 402 -16.43 16.23 -22.86
C ALA A 402 -16.97 17.08 -21.69
N TYR A 403 -16.30 18.19 -21.38
CA TYR A 403 -16.75 19.15 -20.35
C TYR A 403 -18.11 19.77 -20.67
N ASN A 404 -18.30 20.23 -21.91
CA ASN A 404 -19.54 20.86 -22.33
C ASN A 404 -20.70 19.86 -22.32
N ASP A 405 -20.50 18.67 -22.87
CA ASP A 405 -21.51 17.62 -22.93
C ASP A 405 -21.94 17.19 -21.52
N PHE A 406 -20.99 16.99 -20.63
CA PHE A 406 -21.29 16.61 -19.26
C PHE A 406 -21.92 17.74 -18.45
N SER A 407 -21.47 18.98 -18.63
CA SER A 407 -22.09 20.17 -18.01
C SER A 407 -23.54 20.35 -18.43
N GLN A 408 -23.84 20.17 -19.73
CA GLN A 408 -25.21 20.23 -20.25
C GLN A 408 -26.09 19.13 -19.68
N PHE A 409 -25.55 17.90 -19.58
CA PHE A 409 -26.25 16.79 -18.94
C PHE A 409 -26.64 17.10 -17.50
N ILE A 410 -25.69 17.61 -16.69
CA ILE A 410 -25.95 17.97 -15.27
C ILE A 410 -27.02 19.08 -15.20
N ALA A 411 -26.92 20.11 -16.01
CA ALA A 411 -27.86 21.22 -16.04
C ALA A 411 -29.30 20.77 -16.41
N ALA A 412 -29.43 19.80 -17.32
CA ALA A 412 -30.72 19.22 -17.72
C ALA A 412 -31.31 18.30 -16.63
N ASN A 413 -30.48 17.78 -15.71
CA ASN A 413 -30.84 16.80 -14.70
C ASN A 413 -30.55 17.30 -13.26
N PRO A 414 -31.23 18.38 -12.81
CA PRO A 414 -30.89 19.06 -11.55
C PRO A 414 -31.32 18.34 -10.27
N THR A 415 -31.95 17.16 -10.39
CA THR A 415 -32.36 16.33 -9.23
C THR A 415 -31.76 14.95 -9.33
N ALA A 416 -31.49 14.32 -8.17
CA ALA A 416 -30.95 12.97 -8.10
C ALA A 416 -31.80 11.97 -8.89
N GLU A 417 -33.12 12.07 -8.82
CA GLU A 417 -34.03 11.21 -9.56
C GLU A 417 -33.83 11.31 -11.08
N LYS A 418 -33.76 12.54 -11.62
CA LYS A 418 -33.55 12.78 -13.05
C LYS A 418 -32.17 12.33 -13.50
N MET A 419 -31.12 12.70 -12.75
CA MET A 419 -29.75 12.30 -13.05
C MET A 419 -29.62 10.78 -13.12
N ILE A 420 -30.20 10.06 -12.15
CA ILE A 420 -30.18 8.60 -12.08
C ILE A 420 -30.94 7.99 -13.25
N ALA A 421 -32.12 8.51 -13.56
CA ALA A 421 -32.97 7.96 -14.62
C ALA A 421 -32.37 8.13 -16.03
N ASN A 422 -31.71 9.26 -16.27
CA ASN A 422 -31.27 9.65 -17.62
C ASN A 422 -29.77 9.38 -17.89
N ALA A 423 -28.99 8.96 -16.89
CA ALA A 423 -27.54 8.77 -17.04
C ALA A 423 -27.18 7.73 -18.12
N GLU A 424 -27.81 6.57 -18.08
CA GLU A 424 -27.52 5.46 -18.99
C GLU A 424 -27.91 5.79 -20.44
N GLU A 425 -29.07 6.40 -20.65
CA GLU A 425 -29.52 6.85 -21.98
C GLU A 425 -28.60 7.91 -22.58
N ALA A 426 -28.03 8.78 -21.73
CA ALA A 426 -27.05 9.77 -22.13
C ALA A 426 -25.63 9.21 -22.29
N GLY A 427 -25.43 7.91 -22.11
CA GLY A 427 -24.12 7.26 -22.25
C GLY A 427 -23.21 7.36 -21.03
N TYR A 428 -23.72 7.83 -19.87
CA TYR A 428 -22.94 7.94 -18.66
C TYR A 428 -23.12 6.74 -17.74
N LYS A 429 -22.03 6.22 -17.22
CA LYS A 429 -22.02 5.16 -16.24
C LYS A 429 -22.33 5.72 -14.85
N LEU A 430 -23.46 5.30 -14.29
CA LEU A 430 -23.82 5.62 -12.90
C LEU A 430 -23.12 4.66 -11.94
N LEU A 431 -22.40 5.22 -10.97
CA LEU A 431 -21.68 4.49 -9.94
C LEU A 431 -22.39 4.71 -8.59
N ASP A 432 -22.31 3.71 -7.70
CA ASP A 432 -22.95 3.71 -6.38
C ASP A 432 -21.89 3.70 -5.29
N ARG A 433 -22.00 4.60 -4.32
CA ARG A 433 -21.16 4.60 -3.12
C ARG A 433 -22.05 4.77 -1.89
N ARG A 434 -22.22 3.67 -1.16
CA ARG A 434 -22.91 3.65 0.12
C ARG A 434 -21.92 3.89 1.26
N ASP A 435 -22.42 4.42 2.36
CA ASP A 435 -21.64 4.67 3.58
C ASP A 435 -20.35 5.49 3.31
N LEU A 436 -20.48 6.60 2.58
CA LEU A 436 -19.39 7.56 2.42
C LEU A 436 -19.20 8.31 3.74
N TYR A 437 -17.99 8.28 4.29
CA TYR A 437 -17.64 8.96 5.54
C TYR A 437 -16.84 10.24 5.29
N SER A 438 -16.97 11.20 6.21
CA SER A 438 -16.23 12.47 6.15
C SER A 438 -14.71 12.32 6.28
N SER A 439 -14.24 11.19 6.79
CA SER A 439 -12.81 10.86 6.90
C SER A 439 -12.20 10.35 5.61
N GLU A 440 -12.99 10.09 4.57
CA GLU A 440 -12.49 9.66 3.26
C GLU A 440 -11.82 10.84 2.52
N HIS A 441 -10.88 10.51 1.64
CA HIS A 441 -10.12 11.50 0.86
C HIS A 441 -10.59 11.59 -0.60
N THR A 442 -11.29 10.55 -1.06
CA THR A 442 -11.70 10.42 -2.46
C THR A 442 -13.08 9.80 -2.57
N ILE A 443 -13.77 10.11 -3.65
CA ILE A 443 -15.00 9.42 -4.06
C ILE A 443 -14.60 8.40 -5.12
N GLY A 444 -14.92 7.12 -4.89
CA GLY A 444 -14.67 6.05 -5.87
C GLY A 444 -13.21 5.80 -6.25
N GLY A 445 -12.25 6.31 -5.46
CA GLY A 445 -10.82 6.21 -5.78
C GLY A 445 -10.30 7.34 -6.68
N VAL A 446 -11.17 8.20 -7.19
CA VAL A 446 -10.80 9.34 -8.05
C VAL A 446 -10.10 10.40 -7.21
N ARG A 447 -8.87 10.75 -7.57
CA ARG A 447 -8.09 11.81 -6.90
C ARG A 447 -8.73 13.17 -7.12
N GLY A 448 -8.52 14.11 -6.19
CA GLY A 448 -9.00 15.48 -6.34
C GLY A 448 -10.50 15.68 -6.07
N THR A 449 -11.26 14.67 -5.62
CA THR A 449 -12.71 14.75 -5.38
C THR A 449 -13.10 15.38 -4.04
N LYS A 450 -12.20 16.11 -3.40
CA LYS A 450 -12.42 16.72 -2.10
C LYS A 450 -13.60 17.69 -2.07
N GLU A 451 -13.74 18.54 -3.08
CA GLU A 451 -14.86 19.50 -3.16
C GLU A 451 -16.20 18.78 -3.35
N ALA A 452 -16.20 17.70 -4.13
CA ALA A 452 -17.37 16.83 -4.27
C ALA A 452 -17.75 16.15 -2.93
N LEU A 453 -16.73 15.72 -2.17
CA LEU A 453 -16.95 15.18 -0.82
C LEU A 453 -17.54 16.23 0.13
N ARG A 454 -16.97 17.44 0.17
CA ARG A 454 -17.51 18.55 0.97
C ARG A 454 -18.96 18.85 0.61
N TRP A 455 -19.25 18.93 -0.68
CA TRP A 455 -20.61 19.14 -1.17
C TRP A 455 -21.56 18.04 -0.67
N ALA A 456 -21.17 16.75 -0.76
CA ALA A 456 -22.01 15.62 -0.32
C ALA A 456 -22.38 15.71 1.17
N PHE A 457 -21.50 16.27 2.02
CA PHE A 457 -21.77 16.47 3.44
C PHE A 457 -22.57 17.76 3.75
N ALA A 458 -22.68 18.69 2.81
CA ALA A 458 -23.47 19.92 2.94
C ALA A 458 -24.86 19.81 2.27
N ALA A 459 -25.03 18.93 1.28
CA ALA A 459 -26.24 18.77 0.48
C ALA A 459 -27.36 18.06 1.23
N LYS A 460 -28.56 18.08 0.64
CA LYS A 460 -29.75 17.33 1.10
C LYS A 460 -30.04 16.16 0.15
N PRO A 461 -30.65 15.08 0.66
CA PRO A 461 -31.12 13.99 -0.20
C PRO A 461 -32.00 14.50 -1.34
N GLY A 462 -31.69 14.10 -2.57
CA GLY A 462 -32.35 14.58 -3.78
C GLY A 462 -31.56 15.64 -4.57
N ASP A 463 -30.55 16.26 -3.95
CA ASP A 463 -29.71 17.26 -4.61
C ASP A 463 -28.69 16.62 -5.55
N VAL A 464 -28.29 17.36 -6.59
CA VAL A 464 -27.20 17.05 -7.53
C VAL A 464 -26.15 18.15 -7.46
N SER A 465 -24.88 17.77 -7.46
CA SER A 465 -23.76 18.72 -7.47
C SER A 465 -23.55 19.37 -8.84
N GLY A 466 -22.74 20.42 -8.88
CA GLY A 466 -22.08 20.84 -10.11
C GLY A 466 -21.03 19.80 -10.56
N LEU A 467 -20.41 20.12 -11.69
CA LEU A 467 -19.25 19.38 -12.21
C LEU A 467 -18.00 19.74 -11.39
N TYR A 468 -17.23 18.72 -10.99
CA TYR A 468 -15.91 18.87 -10.36
C TYR A 468 -14.84 18.30 -11.28
N GLU A 469 -13.84 19.10 -11.62
CA GLU A 469 -12.65 18.66 -12.31
C GLU A 469 -11.70 17.98 -11.32
N CYS A 470 -11.31 16.76 -11.60
CA CYS A 470 -10.61 15.85 -10.68
C CYS A 470 -9.47 15.11 -11.40
N GLY A 471 -8.80 14.22 -10.69
CA GLY A 471 -7.66 13.49 -11.23
C GLY A 471 -6.44 14.40 -11.41
N GLU A 472 -5.79 14.26 -12.53
CA GLU A 472 -4.74 15.16 -13.05
C GLU A 472 -5.32 16.04 -14.17
N SER A 473 -6.54 16.52 -13.98
CA SER A 473 -7.39 17.21 -14.97
C SER A 473 -7.91 16.31 -16.09
N ASP A 474 -8.00 15.01 -15.82
CA ASP A 474 -8.46 13.97 -16.74
C ASP A 474 -9.79 13.33 -16.32
N HIS A 475 -10.32 13.70 -15.15
CA HIS A 475 -11.60 13.24 -14.62
C HIS A 475 -12.56 14.38 -14.36
N MET A 476 -13.84 14.15 -14.60
CA MET A 476 -14.94 15.05 -14.26
C MET A 476 -15.99 14.28 -13.47
N VAL A 477 -16.31 14.76 -12.27
CA VAL A 477 -17.23 14.06 -11.36
C VAL A 477 -18.45 14.92 -11.06
N ALA A 478 -19.64 14.32 -11.08
CA ALA A 478 -20.86 14.88 -10.52
C ALA A 478 -21.50 13.87 -9.56
N VAL A 479 -22.08 14.40 -8.47
CA VAL A 479 -22.59 13.61 -7.35
C VAL A 479 -24.07 13.90 -7.13
N ALA A 480 -24.86 12.85 -6.97
CA ALA A 480 -26.24 12.93 -6.48
C ALA A 480 -26.31 12.35 -5.05
N LEU A 481 -26.81 13.14 -4.10
CA LEU A 481 -27.02 12.66 -2.74
C LEU A 481 -28.34 11.89 -2.65
N VAL A 482 -28.27 10.60 -2.36
CA VAL A 482 -29.44 9.71 -2.31
C VAL A 482 -29.95 9.56 -0.88
N GLY A 483 -29.04 9.51 0.10
CA GLY A 483 -29.43 9.28 1.49
C GLY A 483 -28.42 9.82 2.50
N VAL A 484 -28.92 10.05 3.70
CA VAL A 484 -28.14 10.44 4.88
C VAL A 484 -28.47 9.46 5.99
N THR A 485 -27.46 8.77 6.51
CA THR A 485 -27.60 7.93 7.70
C THR A 485 -26.94 8.63 8.88
N PRO A 486 -27.73 9.14 9.85
CA PRO A 486 -27.16 9.84 11.01
C PRO A 486 -26.45 8.88 11.97
N GLU A 487 -25.64 9.43 12.88
CA GLU A 487 -25.12 8.68 14.04
C GLU A 487 -26.31 8.09 14.82
N GLY A 488 -26.19 6.84 15.25
CA GLY A 488 -27.23 6.13 15.97
C GLY A 488 -27.44 4.71 15.44
N TYR A 489 -28.70 4.32 15.26
CA TYR A 489 -29.02 3.00 14.72
C TYR A 489 -29.46 3.12 13.26
N ARG A 490 -28.90 2.32 12.39
CA ARG A 490 -29.34 2.22 11.00
C ARG A 490 -30.82 1.88 10.96
N PRO A 491 -31.63 2.58 10.17
CA PRO A 491 -33.06 2.28 10.07
C PRO A 491 -33.31 0.89 9.49
N LEU A 492 -34.39 0.24 9.89
CA LEU A 492 -34.79 -1.08 9.39
C LEU A 492 -34.69 -1.20 7.87
N LYS A 493 -35.13 -0.17 7.14
CA LYS A 493 -35.10 -0.13 5.67
C LYS A 493 -33.67 -0.31 5.11
N ALA A 494 -32.66 0.23 5.78
CA ALA A 494 -31.25 0.15 5.32
C ALA A 494 -30.63 -1.24 5.52
N VAL A 495 -31.16 -2.05 6.44
CA VAL A 495 -30.67 -3.39 6.80
C VAL A 495 -31.66 -4.50 6.44
N GLN A 496 -32.76 -4.13 5.80
CA GLN A 496 -33.88 -5.05 5.52
C GLN A 496 -33.50 -6.27 4.69
N ASP A 497 -32.64 -6.09 3.67
CA ASP A 497 -32.25 -7.18 2.79
C ASP A 497 -31.38 -8.20 3.54
N GLN A 498 -30.48 -7.72 4.41
CA GLN A 498 -29.67 -8.59 5.28
C GLN A 498 -30.54 -9.39 6.24
N LEU A 499 -31.50 -8.74 6.91
CA LEU A 499 -32.41 -9.40 7.84
C LEU A 499 -33.35 -10.38 7.12
N ARG A 500 -33.81 -10.02 5.93
CA ARG A 500 -34.65 -10.90 5.07
C ARG A 500 -33.90 -12.18 4.70
N ALA A 501 -32.64 -12.04 4.27
CA ALA A 501 -31.82 -13.21 3.92
C ALA A 501 -31.63 -14.15 5.12
N GLU A 502 -31.46 -13.60 6.32
CA GLU A 502 -31.35 -14.38 7.56
C GLU A 502 -32.67 -15.12 7.89
N ILE A 503 -33.81 -14.43 7.83
CA ILE A 503 -35.13 -15.04 8.07
C ILE A 503 -35.43 -16.13 7.04
N VAL A 504 -35.12 -15.88 5.75
CA VAL A 504 -35.27 -16.90 4.69
C VAL A 504 -34.45 -18.15 5.02
N LYS A 505 -33.18 -17.95 5.42
CA LYS A 505 -32.30 -19.05 5.82
C LYS A 505 -32.89 -19.84 7.01
N ASP A 506 -33.40 -19.14 8.03
CA ASP A 506 -34.01 -19.76 9.21
C ASP A 506 -35.24 -20.58 8.85
N LYS A 507 -36.13 -20.03 8.06
CA LYS A 507 -37.33 -20.74 7.59
C LYS A 507 -37.05 -21.93 6.69
N LYS A 508 -36.01 -21.85 5.84
CA LYS A 508 -35.52 -23.00 5.09
C LYS A 508 -35.01 -24.10 6.00
N ALA A 509 -34.27 -23.74 7.04
CA ALA A 509 -33.82 -24.70 8.05
C ALA A 509 -35.00 -25.39 8.73
N GLU A 510 -36.00 -24.60 9.20
CA GLU A 510 -37.19 -25.12 9.84
C GLU A 510 -37.97 -26.09 8.92
N LYS A 511 -38.13 -25.71 7.63
CA LYS A 511 -38.78 -26.56 6.63
C LYS A 511 -38.03 -27.88 6.43
N ILE A 512 -36.72 -27.83 6.20
CA ILE A 512 -35.88 -29.00 6.01
C ILE A 512 -35.92 -29.90 7.25
N MET A 513 -35.83 -29.31 8.45
CA MET A 513 -35.92 -30.06 9.71
C MET A 513 -37.29 -30.74 9.89
N ALA A 514 -38.36 -30.08 9.49
CA ALA A 514 -39.70 -30.66 9.50
C ALA A 514 -39.81 -31.84 8.49
N ASP A 515 -39.29 -31.66 7.28
CA ASP A 515 -39.26 -32.72 6.24
C ASP A 515 -38.42 -33.93 6.69
N MET A 516 -37.24 -33.67 7.31
CA MET A 516 -36.40 -34.73 7.89
C MET A 516 -37.11 -35.49 9.05
N LYS A 517 -37.83 -34.76 9.88
CA LYS A 517 -38.63 -35.37 10.95
C LYS A 517 -39.77 -36.20 10.41
N ALA A 518 -40.48 -35.70 9.40
CA ALA A 518 -41.62 -36.42 8.77
C ALA A 518 -41.15 -37.69 8.07
N ALA A 519 -39.92 -37.74 7.58
CA ALA A 519 -39.34 -38.93 6.95
C ALA A 519 -39.15 -40.10 7.91
N ASN A 520 -39.19 -39.87 9.25
CA ASN A 520 -38.99 -40.88 10.29
C ASN A 520 -37.80 -41.80 10.04
N ALA A 521 -36.72 -41.23 9.47
CA ALA A 521 -35.48 -41.94 9.17
C ALA A 521 -34.78 -42.37 10.46
N THR A 522 -34.35 -43.63 10.55
CA THR A 522 -33.68 -44.23 11.69
C THR A 522 -32.20 -44.54 11.42
N SER A 523 -31.75 -44.37 10.19
CA SER A 523 -30.36 -44.57 9.80
C SER A 523 -29.84 -43.43 8.94
N LEU A 524 -28.52 -43.24 8.94
CA LEU A 524 -27.87 -42.19 8.13
C LEU A 524 -28.12 -42.39 6.62
N ASP A 525 -28.18 -43.64 6.14
CA ASP A 525 -28.40 -43.94 4.72
C ASP A 525 -29.80 -43.53 4.25
N GLN A 526 -30.80 -43.58 5.13
CA GLN A 526 -32.11 -43.04 4.84
C GLN A 526 -32.10 -41.51 4.66
N TYR A 527 -31.28 -40.79 5.49
CA TYR A 527 -31.11 -39.35 5.32
C TYR A 527 -30.32 -39.00 4.05
N LYS A 528 -29.31 -39.82 3.68
CA LYS A 528 -28.57 -39.64 2.41
C LYS A 528 -29.45 -39.80 1.19
N ALA A 529 -30.49 -40.63 1.29
CA ALA A 529 -31.44 -40.86 0.20
C ALA A 529 -32.52 -39.76 0.06
N MET A 530 -32.55 -38.76 0.96
CA MET A 530 -33.52 -37.66 0.87
C MET A 530 -33.25 -36.76 -0.35
N PRO A 531 -34.29 -36.19 -0.97
CA PRO A 531 -34.12 -35.29 -2.11
C PRO A 531 -33.18 -34.12 -1.81
N GLY A 532 -32.15 -33.95 -2.64
CA GLY A 532 -31.15 -32.88 -2.50
C GLY A 532 -30.15 -33.10 -1.37
N ALA A 533 -30.18 -34.24 -0.69
CA ALA A 533 -29.20 -34.53 0.36
C ALA A 533 -27.79 -34.75 -0.24
N VAL A 534 -26.78 -34.24 0.45
CA VAL A 534 -25.37 -34.51 0.21
C VAL A 534 -24.79 -35.28 1.40
N SER A 535 -23.74 -36.05 1.19
CA SER A 535 -23.11 -36.85 2.24
C SER A 535 -21.60 -36.79 2.13
N ASP A 536 -20.93 -36.81 3.28
CA ASP A 536 -19.48 -36.78 3.37
C ASP A 536 -18.98 -37.55 4.61
N SER A 537 -17.68 -37.84 4.64
CA SER A 537 -16.98 -38.41 5.77
C SER A 537 -15.95 -37.40 6.24
N LEU A 538 -16.24 -36.77 7.37
CA LEU A 538 -15.39 -35.72 7.98
C LEU A 538 -14.43 -36.38 8.97
N LYS A 539 -13.13 -36.21 8.73
CA LYS A 539 -12.07 -36.80 9.56
C LYS A 539 -11.31 -35.74 10.32
N LEU A 540 -10.76 -36.15 11.46
CA LEU A 540 -9.90 -35.30 12.32
C LEU A 540 -10.59 -33.99 12.72
N VAL A 541 -11.90 -34.01 12.89
CA VAL A 541 -12.68 -32.86 13.34
C VAL A 541 -12.34 -32.55 14.78
N THR A 542 -12.13 -31.28 15.10
CA THR A 542 -11.88 -30.81 16.46
C THR A 542 -12.94 -29.78 16.88
N PHE A 543 -13.10 -29.55 18.17
CA PHE A 543 -13.94 -28.46 18.65
C PHE A 543 -13.30 -27.09 18.47
N ALA A 544 -11.96 -27.02 18.47
CA ALA A 544 -11.21 -25.76 18.37
C ALA A 544 -11.35 -25.04 17.02
N ALA A 545 -11.69 -25.78 15.95
CA ALA A 545 -11.80 -25.21 14.60
C ALA A 545 -13.08 -25.68 13.90
N PRO A 546 -13.78 -24.80 13.15
CA PRO A 546 -14.92 -25.19 12.32
C PRO A 546 -14.50 -26.24 11.29
N ALA A 547 -15.27 -27.33 11.19
CA ALA A 547 -15.07 -28.31 10.12
C ALA A 547 -15.47 -27.72 8.77
N TYR A 548 -14.59 -27.85 7.78
CA TYR A 548 -14.92 -27.46 6.40
C TYR A 548 -15.62 -28.64 5.70
N VAL A 549 -16.83 -28.39 5.20
CA VAL A 549 -17.64 -29.37 4.47
C VAL A 549 -17.54 -29.06 2.97
N SER A 550 -16.79 -29.89 2.25
CA SER A 550 -16.48 -29.70 0.83
C SER A 550 -17.72 -29.67 -0.06
N GLU A 551 -18.68 -30.57 0.19
CA GLU A 551 -19.93 -30.67 -0.56
C GLU A 551 -20.82 -29.42 -0.45
N LEU A 552 -20.69 -28.67 0.62
CA LEU A 552 -21.44 -27.44 0.89
C LEU A 552 -20.59 -26.17 0.69
N ARG A 553 -19.28 -26.32 0.49
CA ARG A 553 -18.29 -25.23 0.45
C ARG A 553 -18.43 -24.26 1.64
N SER A 554 -18.67 -24.84 2.82
CA SER A 554 -18.97 -24.08 4.04
C SER A 554 -18.17 -24.58 5.23
N SER A 555 -17.77 -23.65 6.10
CA SER A 555 -17.24 -23.98 7.43
C SER A 555 -18.38 -24.08 8.41
N GLU A 556 -18.47 -25.24 9.07
CA GLU A 556 -19.58 -25.64 9.95
C GLU A 556 -19.11 -25.85 11.40
N PRO A 557 -19.18 -24.83 12.27
CA PRO A 557 -18.81 -24.96 13.68
C PRO A 557 -19.64 -26.01 14.43
N LEU A 558 -20.90 -26.19 14.02
CA LEU A 558 -21.81 -27.16 14.63
C LEU A 558 -21.27 -28.59 14.59
N VAL A 559 -20.48 -28.94 13.58
CA VAL A 559 -19.94 -30.30 13.41
C VAL A 559 -18.98 -30.63 14.55
N GLY A 560 -18.03 -29.76 14.84
CA GLY A 560 -17.13 -29.89 15.99
C GLY A 560 -17.86 -29.84 17.32
N ALA A 561 -18.85 -28.93 17.45
CA ALA A 561 -19.66 -28.82 18.64
C ALA A 561 -20.48 -30.12 18.94
N TYR A 562 -21.10 -30.67 17.91
CA TYR A 562 -21.79 -31.97 18.06
C TYR A 562 -20.80 -33.10 18.42
N ALA A 563 -19.69 -33.18 17.66
CA ALA A 563 -18.70 -34.24 17.88
C ALA A 563 -18.16 -34.28 19.31
N SER A 564 -17.98 -33.14 19.97
CA SER A 564 -17.45 -33.05 21.33
C SER A 564 -18.36 -33.70 22.39
N VAL A 565 -19.67 -33.79 22.15
CA VAL A 565 -20.69 -34.32 23.05
C VAL A 565 -21.39 -35.58 22.55
N ALA A 566 -21.09 -36.01 21.31
CA ALA A 566 -21.74 -37.14 20.69
C ALA A 566 -21.34 -38.48 21.31
N GLU A 567 -22.30 -39.43 21.35
CA GLU A 567 -22.04 -40.82 21.64
C GLU A 567 -21.62 -41.57 20.38
N MET A 568 -20.70 -42.54 20.51
CA MET A 568 -20.25 -43.39 19.40
C MET A 568 -21.41 -44.10 18.72
N ASN A 569 -21.43 -44.07 17.39
CA ASN A 569 -22.41 -44.73 16.52
C ASN A 569 -23.86 -44.29 16.74
N LYS A 570 -24.09 -43.23 17.51
CA LYS A 570 -25.45 -42.67 17.69
C LYS A 570 -25.72 -41.59 16.67
N LEU A 571 -26.88 -41.66 16.04
CA LEU A 571 -27.34 -40.69 15.05
C LEU A 571 -27.82 -39.42 15.78
N SER A 572 -27.45 -38.25 15.26
CA SER A 572 -27.99 -36.97 15.75
C SER A 572 -29.45 -36.76 15.35
N ALA A 573 -30.16 -35.90 16.07
CA ALA A 573 -31.32 -35.22 15.49
C ALA A 573 -30.86 -34.29 14.33
N PRO A 574 -31.77 -33.83 13.46
CA PRO A 574 -31.47 -32.80 12.49
C PRO A 574 -30.97 -31.50 13.18
N ILE A 575 -29.82 -31.01 12.79
CA ILE A 575 -29.15 -29.84 13.38
C ILE A 575 -28.98 -28.74 12.31
N LYS A 576 -29.37 -27.54 12.65
CA LYS A 576 -29.21 -26.35 11.77
C LYS A 576 -27.75 -25.91 11.71
N GLY A 577 -27.17 -25.89 10.49
CA GLY A 577 -25.82 -25.41 10.21
C GLY A 577 -25.78 -24.08 9.46
N ASN A 578 -24.58 -23.73 9.01
CA ASN A 578 -24.39 -22.52 8.20
C ASN A 578 -24.95 -22.64 6.78
N ALA A 579 -24.74 -23.77 6.10
CA ALA A 579 -25.14 -23.95 4.71
C ALA A 579 -26.30 -24.95 4.51
N GLY A 580 -26.74 -25.66 5.55
CA GLY A 580 -27.78 -26.66 5.47
C GLY A 580 -28.19 -27.19 6.84
N VAL A 581 -29.07 -28.22 6.82
CA VAL A 581 -29.45 -29.01 8.00
C VAL A 581 -28.71 -30.33 7.94
N PHE A 582 -28.07 -30.68 9.04
CA PHE A 582 -27.17 -31.83 9.15
C PHE A 582 -27.76 -32.93 10.03
N VAL A 583 -27.51 -34.17 9.67
CA VAL A 583 -27.59 -35.33 10.53
C VAL A 583 -26.20 -35.98 10.57
N LEU A 584 -25.67 -36.17 11.76
CA LEU A 584 -24.29 -36.55 12.02
C LEU A 584 -24.24 -37.86 12.80
N GLN A 585 -23.25 -38.68 12.53
CA GLN A 585 -22.94 -39.89 13.32
C GLN A 585 -21.44 -40.00 13.52
N MET A 586 -21.01 -40.00 14.78
CA MET A 586 -19.62 -40.20 15.13
C MET A 586 -19.26 -41.67 15.07
N TYR A 587 -18.21 -42.03 14.32
CA TYR A 587 -17.73 -43.42 14.23
C TYR A 587 -16.29 -43.60 14.71
N GLY A 588 -15.57 -42.50 14.91
CA GLY A 588 -14.20 -42.52 15.41
C GLY A 588 -13.94 -41.41 16.43
N LYS A 589 -13.15 -41.72 17.43
CA LYS A 589 -12.63 -40.75 18.39
C LYS A 589 -11.17 -41.08 18.67
N ASP A 590 -10.33 -40.09 18.54
CA ASP A 590 -8.90 -40.20 18.77
C ASP A 590 -8.40 -38.99 19.56
N LYS A 591 -7.17 -39.03 20.01
CA LYS A 591 -6.52 -37.95 20.72
C LYS A 591 -5.09 -37.78 20.22
N LEU A 592 -4.71 -36.57 19.89
CA LEU A 592 -3.30 -36.27 19.60
C LEU A 592 -2.40 -36.61 20.77
N SER A 593 -1.16 -37.02 20.49
CA SER A 593 -0.17 -37.46 21.48
C SER A 593 0.40 -36.34 22.38
N ASP A 594 -0.18 -35.14 22.31
CA ASP A 594 0.22 -33.99 23.13
C ASP A 594 -0.08 -34.22 24.60
N THR A 595 0.80 -33.72 25.47
CA THR A 595 0.64 -33.78 26.93
C THR A 595 0.25 -32.41 27.48
N PHE A 596 -0.79 -32.35 28.29
CA PHE A 596 -1.22 -31.11 28.93
C PHE A 596 -0.16 -30.61 29.91
N ASN A 597 0.25 -29.37 29.75
CA ASN A 597 1.05 -28.61 30.70
C ASN A 597 0.28 -27.34 31.06
N ALA A 598 -0.25 -27.25 32.24
CA ALA A 598 -1.11 -26.15 32.67
C ALA A 598 -0.44 -24.78 32.49
N LYS A 599 0.84 -24.65 32.82
CA LYS A 599 1.58 -23.38 32.72
C LYS A 599 1.74 -22.92 31.28
N ASP A 600 2.07 -23.84 30.39
CA ASP A 600 2.31 -23.51 28.97
C ASP A 600 0.98 -23.24 28.25
N GLU A 601 -0.07 -23.99 28.56
CA GLU A 601 -1.40 -23.78 27.96
C GLU A 601 -2.07 -22.51 28.50
N GLU A 602 -1.95 -22.20 29.80
CA GLU A 602 -2.40 -20.91 30.33
C GLU A 602 -1.66 -19.74 29.68
N ALA A 603 -0.33 -19.85 29.49
CA ALA A 603 0.45 -18.81 28.79
C ALA A 603 0.00 -18.65 27.34
N THR A 604 -0.29 -19.75 26.66
CA THR A 604 -0.79 -19.74 25.27
C THR A 604 -2.16 -19.06 25.19
N LEU A 605 -3.08 -19.42 26.10
CA LEU A 605 -4.42 -18.83 26.16
C LEU A 605 -4.36 -17.34 26.54
N ALA A 606 -3.53 -16.99 27.55
CA ALA A 606 -3.30 -15.59 27.92
C ALA A 606 -2.74 -14.74 26.77
N ASN A 607 -1.80 -15.29 25.98
CA ASN A 607 -1.28 -14.63 24.77
C ASN A 607 -2.36 -14.47 23.70
N MET A 608 -3.24 -15.44 23.53
CA MET A 608 -4.39 -15.33 22.63
C MET A 608 -5.36 -14.24 23.10
N HIS A 609 -5.69 -14.20 24.38
CA HIS A 609 -6.53 -13.15 24.96
C HIS A 609 -5.89 -11.76 24.84
N ALA A 610 -4.57 -11.64 25.04
CA ALA A 610 -3.84 -10.38 24.90
C ALA A 610 -3.93 -9.79 23.49
N ARG A 611 -4.09 -10.62 22.44
CA ARG A 611 -4.34 -10.14 21.07
C ARG A 611 -5.65 -9.35 20.95
N PHE A 612 -6.67 -9.65 21.77
CA PHE A 612 -7.90 -8.86 21.81
C PHE A 612 -7.68 -7.47 22.40
N ALA A 613 -6.65 -7.28 23.24
CA ALA A 613 -6.28 -5.96 23.74
C ALA A 613 -5.85 -4.99 22.60
N SER A 614 -5.42 -5.51 21.47
CA SER A 614 -5.13 -4.67 20.28
C SER A 614 -6.37 -3.97 19.71
N ARG A 615 -7.57 -4.50 19.95
CA ARG A 615 -8.85 -3.90 19.53
C ARG A 615 -9.28 -2.75 20.42
N LEU A 616 -8.68 -2.63 21.60
CA LEU A 616 -8.99 -1.61 22.60
C LEU A 616 -9.01 -0.20 22.03
N MET A 617 -8.04 0.14 21.16
CA MET A 617 -7.96 1.48 20.59
C MET A 617 -9.15 1.81 19.69
N ASN A 618 -9.67 0.83 18.95
CA ASN A 618 -10.88 0.98 18.15
C ASN A 618 -12.10 1.21 19.07
N ASP A 619 -12.22 0.46 20.13
CA ASP A 619 -13.33 0.61 21.10
C ASP A 619 -13.28 1.96 21.81
N LEU A 620 -12.08 2.44 22.17
CA LEU A 620 -11.88 3.78 22.73
C LEU A 620 -12.27 4.88 21.73
N TYR A 621 -11.93 4.70 20.44
CA TYR A 621 -12.31 5.64 19.38
C TYR A 621 -13.84 5.74 19.27
N LEU A 622 -14.53 4.61 19.23
CA LEU A 622 -15.98 4.52 19.16
C LEU A 622 -16.63 5.13 20.42
N LYS A 623 -16.16 4.74 21.62
CA LYS A 623 -16.62 5.27 22.90
C LYS A 623 -16.37 6.78 23.05
N GLY A 624 -15.24 7.23 22.52
CA GLY A 624 -14.81 8.63 22.58
C GLY A 624 -15.63 9.58 21.69
N LYS A 625 -16.51 9.04 20.84
CA LYS A 625 -17.33 9.81 19.87
C LYS A 625 -16.49 10.81 19.08
N VAL A 626 -15.37 10.32 18.55
CA VAL A 626 -14.43 11.15 17.78
C VAL A 626 -15.09 11.59 16.48
N LYS A 627 -15.12 12.90 16.24
CA LYS A 627 -15.62 13.49 14.99
C LYS A 627 -14.43 13.97 14.15
N ASP A 628 -14.30 13.42 12.95
CA ASP A 628 -13.31 13.85 11.99
C ASP A 628 -13.90 14.91 11.06
N THR A 629 -13.45 16.15 11.23
CA THR A 629 -13.89 17.30 10.40
C THR A 629 -12.78 17.80 9.48
N ARG A 630 -11.71 17.03 9.30
CA ARG A 630 -10.55 17.41 8.45
C ARG A 630 -10.93 17.65 7.00
N TYR A 631 -11.97 16.99 6.51
CA TYR A 631 -12.49 17.21 5.15
C TYR A 631 -12.89 18.67 4.87
N LEU A 632 -13.14 19.47 5.90
CA LEU A 632 -13.42 20.91 5.76
C LEU A 632 -12.14 21.73 5.45
N PHE A 633 -10.97 21.22 5.80
CA PHE A 633 -9.71 21.97 5.77
C PHE A 633 -8.68 21.39 4.78
N PHE A 634 -8.65 20.08 4.60
CA PHE A 634 -7.59 19.41 3.84
C PHE A 634 -8.09 18.65 2.61
#